data_96ec05f1218c7971932deefb4dc64d20
#
_entry.id   96ec05f1218c7971932deefb4dc64d20
#
_cell.length_a   1.000
_cell.length_b   1.000
_cell.length_c   1.000
_cell.angle_alpha   90.00
_cell.angle_beta   90.00
_cell.angle_gamma   90.00
#
_symmetry.space_group_name_H-M   'P 1'
#
loop_
_entity.id
_entity.type
_entity.pdbx_description
1 polymer ?
#
loop_
_entity_poly.entity_id
_entity_poly.type
_entity_poly.pdbx_seq_one_letter_code
_entity_poly.pdbx_strand_id
1 'polypeptide(L)'
;MSSIPRQRPRRRAALAATAMAACLALTATACNGDEDADAGAQPSEEASTGDDQLQDLIDNLPFEFDVEAWMDGAWADWDEETWLREVGDFVNPIIDGLWDQERMGEAEDPEQSIDDDQIDEDQNAPEADDPMADRGITDPEPVAVEAEAVPTPYTENGAPIGKVFFDSPEGPMVCSGTVVKDPNAPGQSNLVATAGHCVHAGTGGGWYRNLSFVPAYNNNGLGAAEIESAAYEDVAPYGVWWADYVSTTQYWIDNGTESGGDGAHGDFAILSVAPENGSGLSLEETVGAALDINFDAPAVSGLGAVTLYGFPAADPYDGALMYSCVDYPGRLSIDATMPVMYWAGCTMTGGASGGPWLRTNENDEPELISVNSIGPLESTWLAGPRLDEEARGVLDYVSAEVSGG
;
A
#
# COMPACT_ATOMS: atom_id res chain seq x y z
N MET A 1 -45.87 16.00 -17.78
CA MET A 1 -45.14 15.16 -18.75
C MET A 1 -44.12 14.42 -17.91
N SER A 2 -44.37 13.12 -17.72
CA SER A 2 -43.73 12.26 -16.73
C SER A 2 -42.54 11.54 -17.38
N SER A 3 -41.34 11.72 -16.86
CA SER A 3 -40.14 11.03 -17.34
C SER A 3 -39.93 9.77 -16.51
N ILE A 4 -39.89 8.63 -17.17
CA ILE A 4 -39.67 7.29 -16.63
C ILE A 4 -38.16 7.04 -16.56
N PRO A 5 -37.56 6.55 -15.46
CA PRO A 5 -36.15 6.16 -15.44
C PRO A 5 -35.94 4.83 -16.20
N ARG A 6 -34.91 4.80 -17.02
CA ARG A 6 -34.49 3.59 -17.75
C ARG A 6 -33.66 2.70 -16.81
N GLN A 7 -34.19 1.52 -16.51
CA GLN A 7 -33.43 0.44 -15.88
C GLN A 7 -32.42 -0.15 -16.88
N ARG A 8 -31.16 -0.25 -16.49
CA ARG A 8 -30.12 -1.01 -17.20
C ARG A 8 -30.29 -2.51 -16.94
N PRO A 9 -30.10 -3.38 -17.93
CA PRO A 9 -30.18 -4.82 -17.72
C PRO A 9 -28.87 -5.34 -17.12
N ARG A 10 -28.96 -6.00 -15.96
CA ARG A 10 -27.88 -6.79 -15.37
C ARG A 10 -27.56 -7.97 -16.30
N ARG A 11 -26.36 -7.98 -16.85
CA ARG A 11 -25.81 -9.14 -17.54
C ARG A 11 -25.25 -10.11 -16.51
N ARG A 12 -25.87 -11.26 -16.32
CA ARG A 12 -25.30 -12.39 -15.58
C ARG A 12 -24.23 -13.03 -16.46
N ALA A 13 -22.96 -12.92 -16.07
CA ALA A 13 -21.89 -13.74 -16.62
C ALA A 13 -21.96 -15.13 -15.99
N ALA A 14 -22.07 -16.15 -16.83
CA ALA A 14 -21.99 -17.54 -16.40
C ALA A 14 -20.53 -17.98 -16.52
N LEU A 15 -19.85 -18.15 -15.40
CA LEU A 15 -18.53 -18.76 -15.34
C LEU A 15 -18.67 -20.27 -15.53
N ALA A 16 -18.01 -20.80 -16.57
CA ALA A 16 -17.85 -22.23 -16.79
C ALA A 16 -16.53 -22.68 -16.15
N ALA A 17 -16.61 -23.36 -15.02
CA ALA A 17 -15.45 -24.00 -14.40
C ALA A 17 -15.04 -25.23 -15.21
N THR A 18 -13.81 -25.24 -15.75
CA THR A 18 -13.17 -26.45 -16.31
C THR A 18 -12.14 -26.96 -15.29
N ALA A 19 -12.50 -28.02 -14.58
CA ALA A 19 -11.59 -28.75 -13.70
C ALA A 19 -10.56 -29.51 -14.52
N MET A 20 -9.28 -29.24 -14.38
CA MET A 20 -8.18 -30.11 -14.81
C MET A 20 -7.66 -30.91 -13.61
N ALA A 21 -7.93 -32.22 -13.61
CA ALA A 21 -7.34 -33.16 -12.68
C ALA A 21 -5.92 -33.53 -13.17
N ALA A 22 -4.90 -33.20 -12.38
CA ALA A 22 -3.54 -33.65 -12.58
C ALA A 22 -3.31 -34.96 -11.80
N CYS A 23 -3.10 -36.07 -12.50
CA CYS A 23 -2.70 -37.36 -11.93
C CYS A 23 -1.21 -37.34 -11.56
N LEU A 24 -0.87 -37.44 -10.30
CA LEU A 24 0.47 -37.80 -9.84
C LEU A 24 0.67 -39.32 -9.99
N ALA A 25 1.61 -39.71 -10.85
CA ALA A 25 2.12 -41.07 -10.91
C ALA A 25 3.40 -41.23 -10.07
N LEU A 26 3.28 -41.91 -8.94
CA LEU A 26 4.40 -42.37 -8.13
C LEU A 26 5.06 -43.58 -8.80
N THR A 27 6.31 -43.48 -9.24
CA THR A 27 7.15 -44.66 -9.55
C THR A 27 8.18 -44.82 -8.49
N ALA A 28 7.96 -45.83 -7.64
CA ALA A 28 8.97 -46.37 -6.74
C ALA A 28 9.91 -47.29 -7.53
N THR A 29 11.21 -47.02 -7.52
CA THR A 29 12.24 -48.00 -7.87
C THR A 29 13.13 -48.25 -6.70
N ALA A 30 13.02 -49.43 -6.13
CA ALA A 30 13.95 -49.97 -5.15
C ALA A 30 15.17 -50.55 -5.89
N CYS A 31 16.37 -50.27 -5.42
CA CYS A 31 17.54 -51.13 -5.59
C CYS A 31 18.40 -51.14 -4.34
N ASN A 32 18.63 -52.37 -3.90
CA ASN A 32 19.36 -52.83 -2.75
C ASN A 32 20.88 -52.69 -2.95
N GLY A 33 21.65 -52.53 -1.88
CA GLY A 33 23.10 -52.68 -1.90
C GLY A 33 23.80 -52.19 -0.61
N ASP A 34 24.30 -53.08 0.14
CA ASP A 34 24.85 -53.03 1.49
C ASP A 34 26.10 -52.14 1.74
N GLU A 35 26.27 -51.84 3.02
CA GLU A 35 27.42 -51.70 3.91
C GLU A 35 27.89 -50.30 4.36
N ASP A 36 27.68 -50.12 5.66
CA ASP A 36 28.45 -49.45 6.72
C ASP A 36 29.14 -48.08 6.50
N ALA A 37 28.60 -47.06 7.19
CA ALA A 37 29.39 -46.21 8.13
C ALA A 37 28.45 -45.26 8.90
N ASP A 38 28.54 -45.41 10.24
CA ASP A 38 27.96 -44.55 11.28
C ASP A 38 28.44 -43.11 11.15
N ALA A 39 27.50 -42.16 10.96
CA ALA A 39 27.65 -40.75 11.31
C ALA A 39 26.24 -40.19 11.54
N GLY A 40 25.93 -39.83 12.79
CA GLY A 40 24.66 -39.29 13.24
C GLY A 40 24.25 -38.06 12.44
N ALA A 41 23.22 -38.19 11.66
CA ALA A 41 22.46 -37.07 11.08
C ALA A 41 21.38 -36.70 12.10
N GLN A 42 21.46 -35.48 12.62
CA GLN A 42 20.31 -34.83 13.26
C GLN A 42 19.20 -34.68 12.20
N PRO A 43 17.93 -34.81 12.60
CA PRO A 43 16.84 -34.50 11.69
C PRO A 43 16.95 -33.01 11.29
N SER A 44 17.02 -32.73 10.01
CA SER A 44 16.76 -31.39 9.47
C SER A 44 15.34 -30.99 9.88
N GLU A 45 15.19 -29.90 10.59
CA GLU A 45 13.90 -29.23 10.74
C GLU A 45 13.39 -28.99 9.33
N GLU A 46 12.26 -29.59 9.00
CA GLU A 46 11.51 -29.27 7.78
C GLU A 46 11.11 -27.78 7.90
N ALA A 47 11.51 -26.98 6.93
CA ALA A 47 11.06 -25.62 6.83
C ALA A 47 9.52 -25.65 6.79
N SER A 48 8.88 -25.02 7.79
CA SER A 48 7.43 -24.82 7.84
C SER A 48 7.02 -24.17 6.53
N THR A 49 6.09 -24.79 5.80
CA THR A 49 5.53 -24.21 4.59
C THR A 49 4.60 -23.05 4.98
N GLY A 50 4.41 -22.07 4.11
CA GLY A 50 3.52 -20.93 4.39
C GLY A 50 2.12 -21.34 4.87
N ASP A 51 1.63 -22.51 4.45
CA ASP A 51 0.38 -23.11 4.91
C ASP A 51 0.35 -23.45 6.41
N ASP A 52 1.48 -23.89 6.98
CA ASP A 52 1.56 -24.22 8.41
C ASP A 52 1.52 -22.94 9.28
N GLN A 53 2.17 -21.88 8.83
CA GLN A 53 2.14 -20.57 9.52
C GLN A 53 0.76 -19.92 9.46
N LEU A 54 0.11 -19.99 8.30
CA LEU A 54 -1.27 -19.53 8.13
C LEU A 54 -2.24 -20.31 9.01
N GLN A 55 -2.09 -21.64 9.09
CA GLN A 55 -2.93 -22.48 9.94
C GLN A 55 -2.73 -22.19 11.43
N ASP A 56 -1.48 -21.97 11.86
CA ASP A 56 -1.18 -21.57 13.24
C ASP A 56 -1.78 -20.19 13.58
N LEU A 57 -1.76 -19.24 12.64
CA LEU A 57 -2.41 -17.94 12.79
C LEU A 57 -3.93 -18.09 12.94
N ILE A 58 -4.56 -18.86 12.07
CA ILE A 58 -6.00 -19.10 12.06
C ILE A 58 -6.47 -19.80 13.33
N ASP A 59 -5.74 -20.80 13.79
CA ASP A 59 -6.06 -21.56 15.01
C ASP A 59 -5.96 -20.68 16.28
N ASN A 60 -5.26 -19.55 16.22
CA ASN A 60 -5.13 -18.59 17.31
C ASN A 60 -6.06 -17.38 17.19
N LEU A 61 -6.86 -17.26 16.11
CA LEU A 61 -7.85 -16.18 16.01
C LEU A 61 -8.94 -16.35 17.08
N PRO A 62 -9.44 -15.24 17.63
CA PRO A 62 -10.52 -15.28 18.62
C PRO A 62 -11.89 -15.66 18.04
N PHE A 63 -11.99 -15.91 16.75
CA PHE A 63 -13.17 -16.31 16.00
C PHE A 63 -12.86 -17.45 15.02
N GLU A 64 -13.88 -18.20 14.58
CA GLU A 64 -13.71 -19.23 13.55
C GLU A 64 -13.61 -18.55 12.17
N PHE A 65 -12.42 -18.61 11.55
CA PHE A 65 -12.16 -18.11 10.18
C PHE A 65 -12.16 -19.28 9.20
N ASP A 66 -13.04 -19.25 8.23
CA ASP A 66 -13.14 -20.25 7.17
C ASP A 66 -12.25 -19.88 5.97
N VAL A 67 -11.00 -20.36 6.00
CA VAL A 67 -10.01 -20.10 4.93
C VAL A 67 -10.46 -20.64 3.59
N GLU A 68 -11.13 -21.83 3.56
CA GLU A 68 -11.59 -22.40 2.29
C GLU A 68 -12.66 -21.49 1.67
N ALA A 69 -13.60 -21.00 2.49
CA ALA A 69 -14.60 -20.04 2.02
C ALA A 69 -13.98 -18.71 1.58
N TRP A 70 -12.94 -18.25 2.31
CA TRP A 70 -12.19 -17.06 1.91
C TRP A 70 -11.53 -17.24 0.54
N MET A 71 -10.75 -18.28 0.36
CA MET A 71 -10.07 -18.59 -0.91
C MET A 71 -11.06 -18.82 -2.07
N ASP A 72 -12.28 -19.27 -1.77
CA ASP A 72 -13.37 -19.40 -2.74
C ASP A 72 -14.09 -18.06 -3.03
N GLY A 73 -13.64 -16.96 -2.43
CA GLY A 73 -14.17 -15.61 -2.67
C GLY A 73 -15.47 -15.27 -1.91
N ALA A 74 -15.75 -15.94 -0.78
CA ALA A 74 -16.96 -15.68 0.01
C ALA A 74 -17.06 -14.22 0.50
N TRP A 75 -15.92 -13.56 0.71
CA TRP A 75 -15.82 -12.15 1.11
C TRP A 75 -16.44 -11.18 0.07
N ALA A 76 -16.49 -11.55 -1.19
CA ALA A 76 -17.07 -10.72 -2.25
C ALA A 76 -18.60 -10.53 -2.13
N ASP A 77 -19.27 -11.41 -1.38
CA ASP A 77 -20.71 -11.35 -1.14
C ASP A 77 -21.06 -10.87 0.30
N TRP A 78 -20.06 -10.50 1.10
CA TRP A 78 -20.30 -10.04 2.47
C TRP A 78 -21.01 -8.68 2.47
N ASP A 79 -21.97 -8.53 3.37
CA ASP A 79 -22.54 -7.24 3.69
C ASP A 79 -21.62 -6.47 4.67
N GLU A 80 -21.84 -5.19 4.81
CA GLU A 80 -21.04 -4.31 5.67
C GLU A 80 -20.94 -4.85 7.13
N GLU A 81 -22.02 -5.37 7.71
CA GLU A 81 -22.01 -5.93 9.08
C GLU A 81 -21.10 -7.16 9.17
N THR A 82 -21.15 -8.03 8.18
CA THR A 82 -20.28 -9.21 8.11
C THR A 82 -18.83 -8.81 7.90
N TRP A 83 -18.57 -7.87 7.00
CA TRP A 83 -17.23 -7.34 6.77
C TRP A 83 -16.62 -6.80 8.07
N LEU A 84 -17.28 -5.85 8.74
CA LEU A 84 -16.78 -5.24 9.99
C LEU A 84 -16.54 -6.27 11.10
N ARG A 85 -17.33 -7.34 11.16
CA ARG A 85 -17.12 -8.41 12.14
C ARG A 85 -15.88 -9.23 11.87
N GLU A 86 -15.60 -9.52 10.59
CA GLU A 86 -14.51 -10.43 10.16
C GLU A 86 -13.17 -9.71 9.99
N VAL A 87 -13.12 -8.37 10.03
CA VAL A 87 -11.90 -7.57 9.84
C VAL A 87 -11.27 -7.07 11.14
N GLY A 88 -11.68 -7.61 12.28
CA GLY A 88 -11.11 -7.23 13.59
C GLY A 88 -9.62 -7.49 13.70
N ASP A 89 -9.13 -8.58 13.08
CA ASP A 89 -7.72 -8.94 12.99
C ASP A 89 -7.29 -9.00 11.51
N PHE A 90 -6.01 -8.70 11.26
CA PHE A 90 -5.47 -8.79 9.90
C PHE A 90 -5.25 -10.26 9.52
N VAL A 91 -5.93 -10.70 8.47
CA VAL A 91 -5.76 -12.02 7.85
C VAL A 91 -5.78 -11.83 6.34
N ASN A 92 -4.72 -12.27 5.67
CA ASN A 92 -4.52 -12.01 4.24
C ASN A 92 -3.90 -13.24 3.52
N PRO A 93 -4.63 -14.35 3.39
CA PRO A 93 -4.12 -15.53 2.71
C PRO A 93 -3.85 -15.21 1.22
N ILE A 94 -2.79 -15.78 0.68
CA ILE A 94 -2.46 -15.63 -0.75
C ILE A 94 -3.50 -16.37 -1.57
N ILE A 95 -4.14 -15.65 -2.49
CA ILE A 95 -5.03 -16.22 -3.50
C ILE A 95 -4.35 -16.07 -4.86
N ASP A 96 -3.69 -17.14 -5.30
CA ASP A 96 -2.90 -17.15 -6.53
C ASP A 96 -3.71 -16.65 -7.75
N GLY A 97 -3.21 -15.62 -8.42
CA GLY A 97 -3.84 -15.01 -9.59
C GLY A 97 -5.10 -14.19 -9.31
N LEU A 98 -5.43 -13.85 -8.06
CA LEU A 98 -6.55 -12.96 -7.76
C LEU A 98 -6.33 -11.57 -8.38
N TRP A 99 -5.14 -11.02 -8.21
CA TRP A 99 -4.75 -9.74 -8.80
C TRP A 99 -4.23 -9.96 -10.23
N ASP A 100 -5.13 -10.29 -11.13
CA ASP A 100 -4.86 -10.30 -12.57
C ASP A 100 -5.01 -8.88 -13.16
N GLN A 101 -4.66 -8.72 -14.43
CA GLN A 101 -4.64 -7.43 -15.11
C GLN A 101 -6.03 -6.80 -15.24
N GLU A 102 -7.09 -7.62 -15.39
CA GLU A 102 -8.48 -7.15 -15.46
C GLU A 102 -8.89 -6.56 -14.10
N ARG A 103 -8.67 -7.30 -13.01
CA ARG A 103 -9.00 -6.85 -11.66
C ARG A 103 -8.17 -5.64 -11.23
N MET A 104 -6.87 -5.62 -11.53
CA MET A 104 -6.02 -4.45 -11.27
C MET A 104 -6.51 -3.19 -12.01
N GLY A 105 -7.09 -3.37 -13.20
CA GLY A 105 -7.64 -2.27 -13.99
C GLY A 105 -9.04 -1.80 -13.54
N GLU A 106 -9.76 -2.64 -12.79
CA GLU A 106 -11.08 -2.33 -12.23
C GLU A 106 -11.01 -1.71 -10.83
N ALA A 107 -9.82 -1.70 -10.20
CA ALA A 107 -9.64 -1.16 -8.86
C ALA A 107 -9.82 0.37 -8.85
N GLU A 108 -10.73 0.82 -7.98
CA GLU A 108 -11.07 2.23 -7.80
C GLU A 108 -10.20 2.87 -6.70
N ASP A 109 -10.08 4.18 -6.69
CA ASP A 109 -9.37 4.90 -5.65
C ASP A 109 -10.25 5.10 -4.41
N PRO A 110 -9.68 5.00 -3.19
CA PRO A 110 -10.41 5.40 -2.00
C PRO A 110 -10.59 6.91 -1.98
N GLU A 111 -11.81 7.38 -1.67
CA GLU A 111 -12.08 8.82 -1.52
C GLU A 111 -11.41 9.33 -0.23
N GLN A 112 -10.38 10.17 -0.39
CA GLN A 112 -9.69 10.87 0.71
C GLN A 112 -9.63 12.37 0.40
N SER A 113 -10.81 13.00 0.34
CA SER A 113 -10.94 14.42 0.06
C SER A 113 -11.24 15.23 1.32
N ILE A 114 -10.82 16.50 1.31
CA ILE A 114 -11.07 17.46 2.38
C ILE A 114 -11.67 18.74 1.78
N ASP A 115 -12.66 19.29 2.50
CA ASP A 115 -13.25 20.59 2.16
C ASP A 115 -12.46 21.73 2.81
N ASP A 116 -12.46 22.90 2.17
CA ASP A 116 -11.74 24.10 2.64
C ASP A 116 -12.13 24.53 4.07
N ASP A 117 -13.37 24.25 4.50
CA ASP A 117 -13.87 24.63 5.81
C ASP A 117 -13.32 23.73 6.95
N GLN A 118 -12.60 22.66 6.62
CA GLN A 118 -11.90 21.78 7.56
C GLN A 118 -10.45 22.20 7.78
N ILE A 119 -9.95 23.15 6.99
CA ILE A 119 -8.58 23.66 7.11
C ILE A 119 -8.56 24.83 8.10
N ASP A 120 -7.62 24.79 9.06
CA ASP A 120 -7.39 25.93 9.94
C ASP A 120 -6.96 27.18 9.15
N GLU A 121 -7.46 28.36 9.57
CA GLU A 121 -7.17 29.64 8.88
C GLU A 121 -5.67 29.90 8.73
N ASP A 122 -5.28 30.50 7.61
CA ASP A 122 -3.92 30.95 7.32
C ASP A 122 -3.36 31.81 8.44
N GLN A 123 -2.19 31.47 8.93
CA GLN A 123 -1.50 32.22 9.95
C GLN A 123 -0.06 32.51 9.50
N ASN A 124 0.29 33.78 9.41
CA ASN A 124 1.66 34.18 9.14
C ASN A 124 2.49 34.14 10.45
N ALA A 125 2.89 32.91 10.84
CA ALA A 125 3.69 32.67 12.04
C ALA A 125 5.06 32.04 11.67
N PRO A 126 6.14 32.39 12.39
CA PRO A 126 7.42 31.72 12.19
C PRO A 126 7.30 30.23 12.57
N GLU A 127 8.12 29.39 11.95
CA GLU A 127 8.21 28.00 12.35
C GLU A 127 8.71 27.87 13.79
N ALA A 128 8.24 26.83 14.48
CA ALA A 128 8.73 26.49 15.80
C ALA A 128 10.20 26.01 15.72
N ASP A 129 10.98 26.19 16.82
CA ASP A 129 12.33 25.62 16.91
C ASP A 129 12.34 24.11 16.79
N ASP A 130 11.28 23.45 17.27
CA ASP A 130 10.99 22.03 17.06
C ASP A 130 9.81 21.92 16.06
N PRO A 131 10.03 21.42 14.85
CA PRO A 131 8.98 21.30 13.84
C PRO A 131 7.78 20.45 14.29
N MET A 132 8.01 19.46 15.16
CA MET A 132 6.93 18.62 15.69
C MET A 132 6.09 19.35 16.76
N ALA A 133 6.54 20.50 17.25
CA ALA A 133 5.77 21.38 18.14
C ALA A 133 4.96 22.44 17.37
N ASP A 134 5.15 22.57 16.05
CA ASP A 134 4.37 23.48 15.20
C ASP A 134 2.92 22.98 15.11
N ARG A 135 1.95 23.82 15.48
CA ARG A 135 0.53 23.44 15.60
C ARG A 135 -0.37 24.60 15.24
N GLY A 136 -1.53 24.28 14.63
CA GLY A 136 -2.55 25.27 14.31
C GLY A 136 -2.07 26.36 13.34
N ILE A 137 -1.07 26.05 12.51
CA ILE A 137 -0.52 26.96 11.51
C ILE A 137 -0.78 26.41 10.12
N THR A 138 -1.48 27.19 9.30
CA THR A 138 -1.61 26.92 7.87
C THR A 138 -0.90 28.05 7.11
N ASP A 139 0.01 27.67 6.22
CA ASP A 139 0.65 28.60 5.28
C ASP A 139 -0.32 28.88 4.10
N PRO A 140 -0.14 29.91 3.28
CA PRO A 140 -0.98 30.14 2.11
C PRO A 140 -1.04 28.93 1.18
N GLU A 141 -2.24 28.67 0.65
CA GLU A 141 -2.48 27.54 -0.27
C GLU A 141 -1.44 27.50 -1.41
N PRO A 142 -0.83 26.31 -1.66
CA PRO A 142 0.15 26.17 -2.71
C PRO A 142 -0.49 26.34 -4.09
N VAL A 143 0.29 26.87 -5.04
CA VAL A 143 -0.17 26.95 -6.44
C VAL A 143 -0.15 25.56 -7.04
N ALA A 144 -1.23 25.17 -7.73
CA ALA A 144 -1.31 23.88 -8.38
C ALA A 144 -0.12 23.65 -9.34
N VAL A 145 0.55 22.51 -9.18
CA VAL A 145 1.62 22.02 -10.04
C VAL A 145 1.07 20.85 -10.84
N GLU A 146 1.09 20.98 -12.16
CA GLU A 146 0.65 19.89 -13.03
C GLU A 146 1.57 18.68 -12.91
N ALA A 147 0.98 17.50 -12.67
CA ALA A 147 1.75 16.28 -12.52
C ALA A 147 2.31 15.83 -13.87
N GLU A 148 3.58 15.46 -13.89
CA GLU A 148 4.29 14.98 -15.07
C GLU A 148 4.44 13.44 -14.99
N ALA A 149 4.20 12.77 -16.13
CA ALA A 149 4.40 11.32 -16.19
C ALA A 149 5.90 10.97 -15.99
N VAL A 150 6.16 10.03 -15.10
CA VAL A 150 7.51 9.53 -14.86
C VAL A 150 8.01 8.79 -16.11
N PRO A 151 9.26 9.01 -16.56
CA PRO A 151 9.80 8.29 -17.70
C PRO A 151 9.82 6.78 -17.50
N THR A 152 9.49 6.03 -18.55
CA THR A 152 9.60 4.56 -18.56
C THR A 152 10.96 4.09 -19.11
N PRO A 153 11.42 2.87 -18.80
CA PRO A 153 10.76 1.87 -17.97
C PRO A 153 10.86 2.21 -16.46
N TYR A 154 9.83 1.86 -15.69
CA TYR A 154 9.83 2.18 -14.24
C TYR A 154 10.84 1.36 -13.44
N THR A 155 11.24 0.19 -13.93
CA THR A 155 12.39 -0.58 -13.37
C THR A 155 13.71 0.20 -13.35
N GLU A 156 13.84 1.27 -14.14
CA GLU A 156 15.01 2.15 -14.15
C GLU A 156 14.74 3.52 -13.51
N ASN A 157 13.48 4.02 -13.59
CA ASN A 157 13.16 5.39 -13.24
C ASN A 157 12.27 5.55 -11.99
N GLY A 158 11.77 4.45 -11.41
CA GLY A 158 10.88 4.46 -10.27
C GLY A 158 10.77 3.12 -9.55
N ALA A 159 11.79 2.28 -9.65
CA ALA A 159 11.79 0.87 -9.23
C ALA A 159 11.18 0.58 -7.84
N PRO A 160 11.46 1.35 -6.76
CA PRO A 160 10.88 1.06 -5.46
C PRO A 160 9.40 1.47 -5.33
N ILE A 161 8.87 2.25 -6.29
CA ILE A 161 7.49 2.76 -6.22
C ILE A 161 6.57 1.81 -7.00
N GLY A 162 5.38 1.57 -6.47
CA GLY A 162 4.41 0.68 -7.09
C GLY A 162 3.00 0.97 -6.64
N LYS A 163 2.08 0.09 -7.02
CA LYS A 163 0.68 0.13 -6.60
C LYS A 163 0.42 -0.81 -5.42
N VAL A 164 -0.41 -0.37 -4.50
CA VAL A 164 -1.01 -1.20 -3.45
C VAL A 164 -2.44 -1.48 -3.86
N PHE A 165 -2.82 -2.74 -3.96
CA PHE A 165 -4.18 -3.19 -4.26
C PHE A 165 -4.77 -3.85 -3.02
N PHE A 166 -6.06 -3.66 -2.81
CA PHE A 166 -6.78 -4.24 -1.68
C PHE A 166 -8.29 -4.32 -1.96
N ASP A 167 -9.00 -5.09 -1.16
CA ASP A 167 -10.46 -5.14 -1.18
C ASP A 167 -11.02 -4.42 0.05
N SER A 168 -11.98 -3.55 -0.20
CA SER A 168 -12.85 -2.91 0.76
C SER A 168 -14.27 -3.47 0.64
N PRO A 169 -15.22 -3.09 1.54
CA PRO A 169 -16.63 -3.42 1.39
C PRO A 169 -17.25 -2.94 0.07
N GLU A 170 -16.64 -1.95 -0.57
CA GLU A 170 -17.11 -1.35 -1.82
C GLU A 170 -16.55 -2.04 -3.07
N GLY A 171 -15.53 -2.88 -2.91
CA GLY A 171 -14.88 -3.63 -3.99
C GLY A 171 -13.37 -3.46 -4.03
N PRO A 172 -12.75 -3.79 -5.17
CA PRO A 172 -11.31 -3.67 -5.35
C PRO A 172 -10.89 -2.20 -5.39
N MET A 173 -9.87 -1.87 -4.60
CA MET A 173 -9.31 -0.53 -4.44
C MET A 173 -7.84 -0.46 -4.78
N VAL A 174 -7.33 0.74 -5.06
CA VAL A 174 -5.94 0.99 -5.40
C VAL A 174 -5.37 2.22 -4.71
N CYS A 175 -4.17 2.06 -4.21
CA CYS A 175 -3.29 3.10 -3.69
C CYS A 175 -1.90 2.99 -4.35
N SER A 176 -1.00 3.84 -3.92
CA SER A 176 0.43 3.80 -4.24
C SER A 176 1.25 3.40 -3.00
N GLY A 177 2.48 2.95 -3.19
CA GLY A 177 3.39 2.63 -2.09
C GLY A 177 4.83 2.58 -2.55
N THR A 178 5.75 2.40 -1.61
CA THR A 178 7.18 2.34 -1.92
C THR A 178 7.93 1.37 -1.02
N VAL A 179 8.92 0.67 -1.59
CA VAL A 179 9.82 -0.21 -0.83
C VAL A 179 10.69 0.63 0.10
N VAL A 180 10.73 0.27 1.37
CA VAL A 180 11.54 0.93 2.39
C VAL A 180 12.53 -0.03 3.03
N LYS A 181 13.63 0.48 3.56
CA LYS A 181 14.65 -0.32 4.23
C LYS A 181 14.12 -0.91 5.53
N ASP A 182 14.49 -2.16 5.78
CA ASP A 182 14.23 -2.83 7.05
C ASP A 182 15.45 -2.66 7.98
N PRO A 183 15.29 -2.04 9.17
CA PRO A 183 16.39 -1.89 10.11
C PRO A 183 16.92 -3.22 10.65
N ASN A 184 16.11 -4.27 10.69
CA ASN A 184 16.48 -5.61 11.17
C ASN A 184 16.98 -6.54 10.05
N ALA A 185 16.71 -6.23 8.78
CA ALA A 185 17.17 -7.00 7.62
C ALA A 185 17.81 -6.11 6.53
N PRO A 186 18.94 -5.44 6.82
CA PRO A 186 19.56 -4.50 5.87
C PRO A 186 19.92 -5.15 4.53
N GLY A 187 19.42 -4.58 3.44
CA GLY A 187 19.64 -5.08 2.08
C GLY A 187 18.72 -6.24 1.69
N GLN A 188 17.81 -6.65 2.57
CA GLN A 188 16.88 -7.78 2.37
C GLN A 188 15.47 -7.42 2.85
N SER A 189 15.09 -6.16 2.70
CA SER A 189 13.77 -5.68 3.12
C SER A 189 12.64 -6.29 2.32
N ASN A 190 11.55 -6.62 3.02
CA ASN A 190 10.24 -6.92 2.47
C ASN A 190 9.20 -5.87 2.88
N LEU A 191 9.64 -4.67 3.30
CA LEU A 191 8.77 -3.64 3.83
C LEU A 191 8.35 -2.64 2.74
N VAL A 192 7.07 -2.26 2.77
CA VAL A 192 6.45 -1.26 1.91
C VAL A 192 5.78 -0.20 2.76
N ALA A 193 6.10 1.07 2.53
CA ALA A 193 5.40 2.19 3.13
C ALA A 193 4.23 2.63 2.23
N THR A 194 3.09 2.95 2.85
CA THR A 194 1.90 3.50 2.22
C THR A 194 1.12 4.36 3.23
N ALA A 195 -0.07 4.83 2.88
CA ALA A 195 -0.94 5.54 3.81
C ALA A 195 -1.76 4.56 4.69
N GLY A 196 -2.19 5.01 5.86
CA GLY A 196 -3.02 4.23 6.79
C GLY A 196 -4.38 3.87 6.19
N HIS A 197 -5.00 4.83 5.47
CA HIS A 197 -6.28 4.61 4.78
C HIS A 197 -6.21 3.60 3.62
N CYS A 198 -5.01 3.21 3.19
CA CYS A 198 -4.84 2.15 2.20
C CYS A 198 -4.86 0.74 2.80
N VAL A 199 -4.86 0.62 4.13
CA VAL A 199 -4.79 -0.67 4.83
C VAL A 199 -5.89 -0.86 5.88
N HIS A 200 -6.44 0.24 6.41
CA HIS A 200 -7.42 0.23 7.50
C HIS A 200 -8.44 1.36 7.35
N ALA A 201 -9.72 1.06 7.52
CA ALA A 201 -10.83 2.00 7.33
C ALA A 201 -10.95 3.08 8.43
N GLY A 202 -10.00 3.17 9.38
CA GLY A 202 -10.04 4.18 10.46
C GLY A 202 -11.04 3.85 11.56
N THR A 203 -11.63 4.90 12.16
CA THR A 203 -12.50 4.83 13.34
C THR A 203 -13.72 3.94 13.11
N GLY A 204 -13.80 2.85 13.89
CA GLY A 204 -14.94 1.91 13.82
C GLY A 204 -14.93 0.99 12.60
N GLY A 205 -13.91 1.14 11.74
CA GLY A 205 -13.64 0.24 10.63
C GLY A 205 -12.72 -0.93 11.03
N GLY A 206 -12.06 -1.52 10.06
CA GLY A 206 -11.14 -2.63 10.25
C GLY A 206 -10.10 -2.72 9.14
N TRP A 207 -9.33 -3.80 9.15
CA TRP A 207 -8.32 -4.06 8.14
C TRP A 207 -8.94 -4.40 6.80
N TYR A 208 -8.42 -3.82 5.73
CA TYR A 208 -8.75 -4.24 4.37
C TYR A 208 -8.17 -5.62 4.07
N ARG A 209 -8.61 -6.24 2.99
CA ARG A 209 -8.32 -7.62 2.63
C ARG A 209 -7.64 -7.72 1.26
N ASN A 210 -7.04 -8.89 1.01
CA ASN A 210 -6.36 -9.18 -0.24
C ASN A 210 -5.31 -8.12 -0.60
N LEU A 211 -4.66 -7.54 0.45
CA LEU A 211 -3.63 -6.54 0.29
C LEU A 211 -2.44 -7.10 -0.47
N SER A 212 -2.04 -6.39 -1.51
CA SER A 212 -0.88 -6.74 -2.30
C SER A 212 -0.15 -5.50 -2.80
N PHE A 213 1.12 -5.65 -3.13
CA PHE A 213 1.96 -4.61 -3.71
C PHE A 213 2.55 -5.07 -5.04
N VAL A 214 2.50 -4.21 -6.05
CA VAL A 214 3.08 -4.45 -7.39
C VAL A 214 4.12 -3.37 -7.69
N PRO A 215 5.41 -3.63 -7.43
CA PRO A 215 6.48 -2.66 -7.67
C PRO A 215 6.68 -2.41 -9.17
N ALA A 216 6.97 -1.15 -9.54
CA ALA A 216 7.14 -0.72 -10.92
C ALA A 216 5.96 -1.10 -11.85
N TYR A 217 4.71 -1.07 -11.31
CA TYR A 217 3.50 -1.41 -12.05
C TYR A 217 3.46 -0.75 -13.41
N ASN A 218 3.07 -1.52 -14.45
CA ASN A 218 3.01 -1.07 -15.84
C ASN A 218 4.36 -0.48 -16.32
N ASN A 219 5.40 -1.26 -16.17
CA ASN A 219 6.80 -0.89 -16.41
C ASN A 219 7.04 -0.08 -17.68
N ASN A 220 6.37 -0.42 -18.75
CA ASN A 220 6.58 0.20 -20.08
C ASN A 220 5.64 1.38 -20.37
N GLY A 221 4.74 1.73 -19.44
CA GLY A 221 3.81 2.85 -19.56
C GLY A 221 2.74 2.63 -20.62
N LEU A 222 2.15 1.45 -20.64
CA LEU A 222 1.01 1.13 -21.51
C LEU A 222 -0.21 1.96 -21.09
N GLY A 223 -1.08 2.33 -22.06
CA GLY A 223 -2.36 2.91 -21.73
C GLY A 223 -3.29 1.89 -21.06
N ALA A 224 -4.28 2.34 -20.28
CA ALA A 224 -5.19 1.47 -19.54
C ALA A 224 -5.85 0.39 -20.42
N ALA A 225 -6.28 0.75 -21.63
CA ALA A 225 -6.89 -0.21 -22.57
C ALA A 225 -5.90 -1.27 -23.13
N GLU A 226 -4.59 -1.04 -23.01
CA GLU A 226 -3.55 -1.97 -23.49
C GLU A 226 -3.14 -2.96 -22.40
N ILE A 227 -3.26 -2.57 -21.14
CA ILE A 227 -2.87 -3.36 -19.96
C ILE A 227 -3.58 -4.70 -19.91
N GLU A 228 -4.91 -4.76 -20.14
CA GLU A 228 -5.71 -5.99 -20.11
C GLU A 228 -5.18 -7.09 -21.06
N SER A 229 -4.55 -6.70 -22.17
CA SER A 229 -4.05 -7.61 -23.18
C SER A 229 -2.52 -7.71 -23.24
N ALA A 230 -1.82 -7.00 -22.39
CA ALA A 230 -0.36 -6.98 -22.33
C ALA A 230 0.21 -8.30 -21.76
N ALA A 231 1.48 -8.55 -21.97
CA ALA A 231 2.15 -9.61 -21.25
C ALA A 231 2.22 -9.26 -19.74
N TYR A 232 1.98 -10.26 -18.89
CA TYR A 232 1.96 -10.04 -17.44
C TYR A 232 3.25 -9.39 -16.93
N GLU A 233 4.40 -9.78 -17.48
CA GLU A 233 5.72 -9.25 -17.13
C GLU A 233 5.90 -7.77 -17.53
N ASP A 234 5.10 -7.24 -18.47
CA ASP A 234 5.10 -5.83 -18.82
C ASP A 234 4.33 -4.99 -17.79
N VAL A 235 3.32 -5.59 -17.13
CA VAL A 235 2.48 -4.94 -16.13
C VAL A 235 3.05 -5.13 -14.72
N ALA A 236 3.48 -6.33 -14.37
CA ALA A 236 4.05 -6.69 -13.07
C ALA A 236 5.47 -7.27 -13.24
N PRO A 237 6.50 -6.44 -13.56
CA PRO A 237 7.84 -6.92 -13.89
C PRO A 237 8.54 -7.67 -12.75
N TYR A 238 8.13 -7.38 -11.52
CA TYR A 238 8.63 -8.01 -10.30
C TYR A 238 7.60 -8.92 -9.63
N GLY A 239 6.47 -9.20 -10.31
CA GLY A 239 5.34 -9.98 -9.79
C GLY A 239 4.49 -9.23 -8.78
N VAL A 240 3.53 -9.96 -8.18
CA VAL A 240 2.67 -9.51 -7.09
C VAL A 240 3.27 -9.96 -5.76
N TRP A 241 3.25 -9.07 -4.77
CA TRP A 241 3.74 -9.30 -3.41
C TRP A 241 2.58 -9.14 -2.43
N TRP A 242 2.20 -10.18 -1.74
CA TRP A 242 1.09 -10.22 -0.81
C TRP A 242 1.52 -9.78 0.58
N ALA A 243 0.70 -8.93 1.22
CA ALA A 243 0.96 -8.55 2.59
C ALA A 243 0.77 -9.75 3.53
N ASP A 244 1.81 -10.13 4.24
CA ASP A 244 1.78 -11.15 5.29
C ASP A 244 1.67 -10.52 6.68
N TYR A 245 2.04 -9.25 6.81
CA TYR A 245 1.86 -8.46 8.02
C TYR A 245 1.60 -6.98 7.68
N VAL A 246 0.83 -6.28 8.52
CA VAL A 246 0.54 -4.85 8.33
C VAL A 246 0.38 -4.15 9.66
N SER A 247 0.79 -2.90 9.73
CA SER A 247 0.50 -2.00 10.84
C SER A 247 0.33 -0.56 10.36
N THR A 248 -0.51 0.19 11.05
CA THR A 248 -0.69 1.64 10.87
C THR A 248 -0.61 2.33 12.23
N THR A 249 -0.62 3.67 12.25
CA THR A 249 -0.58 4.42 13.49
C THR A 249 -1.85 4.21 14.31
N GLN A 250 -1.73 4.24 15.63
CA GLN A 250 -2.90 4.19 16.51
C GLN A 250 -3.77 5.44 16.30
N TYR A 251 -3.13 6.58 15.97
CA TYR A 251 -3.86 7.80 15.69
C TYR A 251 -4.80 7.64 14.48
N TRP A 252 -4.37 6.98 13.40
CA TRP A 252 -5.23 6.67 12.26
C TRP A 252 -6.40 5.75 12.67
N ILE A 253 -6.13 4.68 13.40
CA ILE A 253 -7.17 3.73 13.86
C ILE A 253 -8.24 4.44 14.69
N ASP A 254 -7.84 5.35 15.57
CA ASP A 254 -8.74 6.02 16.51
C ASP A 254 -9.49 7.22 15.90
N ASN A 255 -8.92 7.89 14.90
CA ASN A 255 -9.43 9.15 14.38
C ASN A 255 -9.67 9.17 12.86
N GLY A 256 -9.10 8.23 12.10
CA GLY A 256 -9.22 8.18 10.64
C GLY A 256 -10.64 8.06 10.16
N THR A 257 -10.97 8.72 9.05
CA THR A 257 -12.27 8.63 8.38
C THR A 257 -12.05 8.45 6.87
N GLU A 258 -13.04 7.92 6.17
CA GLU A 258 -13.01 7.74 4.71
C GLU A 258 -13.01 9.08 3.94
N SER A 259 -13.43 10.17 4.59
CA SER A 259 -13.43 11.50 4.01
C SER A 259 -13.30 12.56 5.10
N GLY A 260 -12.86 13.77 4.73
CA GLY A 260 -12.83 14.92 5.63
C GLY A 260 -11.53 15.12 6.39
N GLY A 261 -10.51 14.35 6.13
CA GLY A 261 -9.15 14.55 6.64
C GLY A 261 -8.92 14.21 8.12
N ASP A 262 -9.96 13.79 8.85
CA ASP A 262 -9.78 13.32 10.23
C ASP A 262 -8.80 12.14 10.26
N GLY A 263 -7.82 12.19 11.17
CA GLY A 263 -6.76 11.16 11.25
C GLY A 263 -5.58 11.34 10.30
N ALA A 264 -5.63 12.26 9.33
CA ALA A 264 -4.59 12.42 8.31
C ALA A 264 -3.18 12.74 8.86
N HIS A 265 -3.09 13.32 10.07
CA HIS A 265 -1.81 13.54 10.76
C HIS A 265 -1.06 12.24 11.10
N GLY A 266 -1.76 11.12 11.23
CA GLY A 266 -1.20 9.79 11.48
C GLY A 266 -1.42 8.80 10.34
N ASP A 267 -1.81 9.26 9.16
CA ASP A 267 -2.14 8.44 8.01
C ASP A 267 -0.90 7.84 7.35
N PHE A 268 -0.31 6.85 8.02
CA PHE A 268 0.92 6.16 7.61
C PHE A 268 0.86 4.69 7.99
N ALA A 269 1.30 3.82 7.09
CA ALA A 269 1.32 2.37 7.30
C ALA A 269 2.58 1.73 6.74
N ILE A 270 2.94 0.58 7.31
CA ILE A 270 3.96 -0.34 6.81
C ILE A 270 3.33 -1.72 6.61
N LEU A 271 3.58 -2.28 5.43
CA LEU A 271 3.30 -3.68 5.12
C LEU A 271 4.61 -4.46 5.12
N SER A 272 4.62 -5.68 5.63
CA SER A 272 5.55 -6.73 5.23
C SER A 272 4.90 -7.55 4.12
N VAL A 273 5.67 -7.92 3.10
CA VAL A 273 5.11 -8.62 1.95
C VAL A 273 5.95 -9.85 1.56
N ALA A 274 5.27 -10.87 1.04
CA ALA A 274 5.88 -12.07 0.48
C ALA A 274 5.51 -12.21 -1.01
N PRO A 275 6.41 -12.75 -1.85
CA PRO A 275 6.11 -12.93 -3.27
C PRO A 275 5.08 -14.03 -3.47
N GLU A 276 4.07 -13.80 -4.31
CA GLU A 276 3.04 -14.79 -4.68
C GLU A 276 3.64 -16.13 -5.12
N ASN A 277 4.74 -16.10 -5.85
CA ASN A 277 5.37 -17.28 -6.44
C ASN A 277 6.62 -17.82 -5.70
N GLY A 278 6.87 -17.35 -4.49
CA GLY A 278 7.97 -17.86 -3.63
C GLY A 278 9.36 -17.76 -4.27
N SER A 279 9.82 -16.56 -4.66
CA SER A 279 11.12 -16.37 -5.37
C SER A 279 12.37 -16.69 -4.52
N GLY A 280 12.23 -16.71 -3.20
CA GLY A 280 13.35 -16.88 -2.26
C GLY A 280 14.29 -15.68 -2.14
N LEU A 281 14.04 -14.58 -2.86
CA LEU A 281 14.68 -13.26 -2.72
C LEU A 281 13.72 -12.33 -1.99
N SER A 282 14.27 -11.39 -1.21
CA SER A 282 13.49 -10.31 -0.63
C SER A 282 12.99 -9.34 -1.72
N LEU A 283 12.03 -8.50 -1.33
CA LEU A 283 11.52 -7.45 -2.21
C LEU A 283 12.64 -6.47 -2.62
N GLU A 284 13.46 -6.03 -1.64
CA GLU A 284 14.61 -5.14 -1.91
C GLU A 284 15.62 -5.77 -2.86
N GLU A 285 15.97 -7.06 -2.68
CA GLU A 285 16.87 -7.77 -3.59
C GLU A 285 16.28 -7.91 -5.01
N THR A 286 14.97 -8.12 -5.10
CA THR A 286 14.27 -8.29 -6.38
C THR A 286 14.16 -6.98 -7.15
N VAL A 287 13.80 -5.89 -6.46
CA VAL A 287 13.63 -4.56 -7.04
C VAL A 287 14.98 -3.85 -7.22
N GLY A 288 15.96 -4.18 -6.36
CA GLY A 288 17.28 -3.57 -6.34
C GLY A 288 17.34 -2.18 -5.72
N ALA A 289 16.27 -1.76 -5.00
CA ALA A 289 16.19 -0.45 -4.34
C ALA A 289 15.20 -0.49 -3.16
N ALA A 290 15.55 0.23 -2.09
CA ALA A 290 14.68 0.54 -0.95
C ALA A 290 15.05 1.91 -0.39
N LEU A 291 14.09 2.67 0.10
CA LEU A 291 14.28 4.03 0.60
C LEU A 291 14.49 4.06 2.11
N ASP A 292 15.36 4.96 2.57
CA ASP A 292 15.40 5.34 3.98
C ASP A 292 14.17 6.19 4.32
N ILE A 293 13.66 6.07 5.55
CA ILE A 293 12.60 6.92 6.07
C ILE A 293 13.20 7.91 7.07
N ASN A 294 12.87 9.18 6.92
CA ASN A 294 13.22 10.21 7.89
C ASN A 294 12.05 10.51 8.83
N PHE A 295 12.12 10.00 10.04
CA PHE A 295 11.12 10.21 11.08
C PHE A 295 11.35 11.47 11.94
N ASP A 296 12.41 12.23 11.68
CA ASP A 296 12.67 13.50 12.35
C ASP A 296 12.09 14.70 11.57
N ALA A 297 11.15 14.45 10.71
CA ALA A 297 10.31 15.37 9.91
C ALA A 297 10.80 16.83 9.89
N PRO A 298 11.66 17.22 8.92
CA PRO A 298 12.27 18.56 8.91
C PRO A 298 11.24 19.69 8.86
N ALA A 299 11.62 20.88 9.37
CA ALA A 299 10.87 22.10 9.15
C ALA A 299 10.76 22.42 7.65
N VAL A 300 9.64 22.99 7.21
CA VAL A 300 9.42 23.30 5.78
C VAL A 300 10.51 24.19 5.18
N SER A 301 11.06 25.13 5.97
CA SER A 301 12.18 25.98 5.55
C SER A 301 13.48 25.22 5.31
N GLY A 302 13.63 24.02 5.86
CA GLY A 302 14.78 23.14 5.70
C GLY A 302 14.65 22.05 4.65
N LEU A 303 13.44 21.86 4.09
CA LEU A 303 13.18 20.75 3.16
C LEU A 303 13.79 20.99 1.77
N GLY A 304 13.73 22.21 1.25
CA GLY A 304 13.96 22.47 -0.17
C GLY A 304 12.80 21.96 -1.03
N ALA A 305 13.06 21.67 -2.29
CA ALA A 305 12.08 21.05 -3.18
C ALA A 305 11.92 19.57 -2.82
N VAL A 306 10.68 19.09 -2.83
CA VAL A 306 10.30 17.68 -2.65
C VAL A 306 9.64 17.16 -3.93
N THR A 307 9.76 15.87 -4.16
CA THR A 307 9.09 15.19 -5.27
C THR A 307 8.05 14.23 -4.70
N LEU A 308 6.80 14.46 -5.09
CA LEU A 308 5.67 13.60 -4.78
C LEU A 308 5.49 12.61 -5.93
N TYR A 309 5.29 11.33 -5.63
CA TYR A 309 5.01 10.30 -6.63
C TYR A 309 3.69 9.60 -6.35
N GLY A 310 3.10 9.01 -7.40
CA GLY A 310 1.91 8.17 -7.26
C GLY A 310 1.35 7.70 -8.59
N PHE A 311 0.30 6.88 -8.52
CA PHE A 311 -0.47 6.39 -9.65
C PHE A 311 -1.90 6.94 -9.55
N PRO A 312 -2.15 8.20 -9.97
CA PRO A 312 -3.48 8.78 -9.89
C PRO A 312 -4.46 8.01 -10.78
N ALA A 313 -5.63 7.66 -10.23
CA ALA A 313 -6.62 6.79 -10.88
C ALA A 313 -7.96 7.49 -11.16
N ALA A 314 -8.28 8.60 -10.46
CA ALA A 314 -9.47 9.38 -10.75
C ALA A 314 -9.25 10.34 -11.93
N ASP A 315 -10.36 10.74 -12.60
CA ASP A 315 -10.33 11.71 -13.72
C ASP A 315 -9.48 12.95 -13.41
N PRO A 316 -8.59 13.42 -14.29
CA PRO A 316 -8.38 13.04 -15.71
C PRO A 316 -7.41 11.89 -15.93
N TYR A 317 -6.91 11.27 -14.88
CA TYR A 317 -6.01 10.10 -14.94
C TYR A 317 -6.82 8.80 -15.01
N ASP A 318 -6.13 7.69 -15.27
CA ASP A 318 -6.78 6.37 -15.43
C ASP A 318 -6.06 5.26 -14.63
N GLY A 319 -5.16 5.63 -13.71
CA GLY A 319 -4.40 4.69 -12.91
C GLY A 319 -3.28 3.94 -13.65
N ALA A 320 -3.14 4.13 -14.95
CA ALA A 320 -2.17 3.34 -15.72
C ALA A 320 -0.72 3.77 -15.49
N LEU A 321 -0.47 5.08 -15.32
CA LEU A 321 0.87 5.64 -15.32
C LEU A 321 1.27 6.18 -13.94
N MET A 322 2.59 6.09 -13.66
CA MET A 322 3.19 6.80 -12.55
C MET A 322 3.40 8.27 -12.92
N TYR A 323 3.03 9.16 -11.99
CA TYR A 323 3.22 10.61 -12.12
C TYR A 323 4.04 11.16 -10.97
N SER A 324 4.55 12.36 -11.16
CA SER A 324 5.24 13.11 -10.10
C SER A 324 4.97 14.60 -10.18
N CYS A 325 4.99 15.26 -9.01
CA CYS A 325 5.02 16.71 -8.87
C CYS A 325 6.28 17.12 -8.11
N VAL A 326 6.84 18.28 -8.43
CA VAL A 326 7.96 18.86 -7.68
C VAL A 326 7.57 20.23 -7.17
N ASP A 327 7.56 20.40 -5.85
CA ASP A 327 7.20 21.67 -5.22
C ASP A 327 7.96 21.90 -3.91
N TYR A 328 7.77 23.08 -3.30
CA TYR A 328 8.30 23.45 -1.99
C TYR A 328 7.15 23.38 -0.99
N PRO A 329 7.15 22.43 -0.04
CA PRO A 329 6.03 22.24 0.87
C PRO A 329 5.79 23.44 1.77
N GLY A 330 4.53 23.68 2.11
CA GLY A 330 4.06 24.52 3.20
C GLY A 330 3.57 23.69 4.38
N ARG A 331 3.09 24.37 5.41
CA ARG A 331 2.44 23.81 6.61
C ARG A 331 0.93 23.83 6.43
N LEU A 332 0.29 22.70 6.73
CA LEU A 332 -1.16 22.56 6.77
C LEU A 332 -1.60 22.09 8.16
N SER A 333 -2.55 22.76 8.78
CA SER A 333 -3.22 22.34 9.99
C SER A 333 -4.69 22.06 9.72
N ILE A 334 -5.15 20.90 10.12
CA ILE A 334 -6.56 20.48 10.11
C ILE A 334 -7.03 20.12 11.52
N ASP A 335 -6.10 19.94 12.45
CA ASP A 335 -6.31 19.78 13.89
C ASP A 335 -5.23 20.54 14.63
N ALA A 336 -5.59 21.68 15.24
CA ALA A 336 -4.67 22.53 15.97
C ALA A 336 -4.05 21.88 17.23
N THR A 337 -4.45 20.68 17.60
CA THR A 337 -3.86 19.90 18.69
C THR A 337 -2.72 19.01 18.21
N MET A 338 -2.62 18.78 16.90
CA MET A 338 -1.62 17.94 16.25
C MET A 338 -0.50 18.78 15.60
N PRO A 339 0.70 18.22 15.40
CA PRO A 339 1.72 18.83 14.56
C PRO A 339 1.17 19.09 13.15
N VAL A 340 1.62 20.17 12.50
CA VAL A 340 1.19 20.49 11.13
C VAL A 340 1.65 19.41 10.15
N MET A 341 0.87 19.18 9.10
CA MET A 341 1.22 18.34 7.96
C MET A 341 2.07 19.12 6.96
N TYR A 342 2.66 18.42 6.01
CA TYR A 342 3.16 19.03 4.79
C TYR A 342 2.03 19.13 3.75
N TRP A 343 2.01 20.22 2.96
CA TRP A 343 1.22 20.29 1.75
C TRP A 343 2.00 20.93 0.61
N ALA A 344 1.69 20.52 -0.60
CA ALA A 344 2.39 20.97 -1.81
C ALA A 344 1.45 20.98 -3.01
N GLY A 345 1.68 21.88 -3.96
CA GLY A 345 0.93 21.93 -5.21
C GLY A 345 1.15 20.66 -6.02
N CYS A 346 0.07 19.98 -6.39
CA CYS A 346 0.11 18.78 -7.21
C CYS A 346 -1.30 18.45 -7.75
N THR A 347 -1.40 18.11 -9.03
CA THR A 347 -2.68 17.76 -9.66
C THR A 347 -2.95 16.26 -9.70
N MET A 348 -2.17 15.43 -9.01
CA MET A 348 -2.50 14.01 -8.86
C MET A 348 -3.79 13.85 -8.06
N THR A 349 -4.59 12.86 -8.46
CA THR A 349 -5.91 12.53 -7.89
C THR A 349 -5.84 11.31 -6.99
N GLY A 350 -6.99 10.81 -6.51
CA GLY A 350 -7.13 9.54 -5.83
C GLY A 350 -6.40 8.41 -6.56
N GLY A 351 -5.95 7.38 -5.83
CA GLY A 351 -5.01 6.37 -6.33
C GLY A 351 -3.53 6.73 -6.11
N ALA A 352 -3.18 8.04 -6.06
CA ALA A 352 -1.86 8.50 -5.64
C ALA A 352 -1.60 8.33 -4.14
N SER A 353 -2.63 8.08 -3.34
CA SER A 353 -2.61 7.81 -1.89
C SER A 353 -1.51 6.83 -1.50
N GLY A 354 -0.73 7.11 -0.44
CA GLY A 354 0.40 6.28 0.00
C GLY A 354 1.66 6.42 -0.86
N GLY A 355 1.59 7.14 -1.98
CA GLY A 355 2.77 7.43 -2.80
C GLY A 355 3.79 8.30 -2.03
N PRO A 356 5.10 8.08 -2.24
CA PRO A 356 6.14 8.69 -1.41
C PRO A 356 6.39 10.17 -1.73
N TRP A 357 6.69 10.96 -0.68
CA TRP A 357 7.31 12.27 -0.79
C TRP A 357 8.80 12.15 -0.53
N LEU A 358 9.59 12.44 -1.54
CA LEU A 358 11.02 12.27 -1.50
C LEU A 358 11.74 13.62 -1.48
N ARG A 359 12.74 13.73 -0.59
CA ARG A 359 13.74 14.77 -0.65
C ARG A 359 15.13 14.15 -0.82
N THR A 360 16.09 14.96 -1.23
CA THR A 360 17.50 14.56 -1.24
C THR A 360 18.10 14.89 0.11
N ASN A 361 18.69 13.89 0.78
CA ASN A 361 19.37 14.06 2.06
C ASN A 361 20.78 14.67 1.89
N GLU A 362 21.51 14.84 3.00
CA GLU A 362 22.86 15.42 3.01
C GLU A 362 23.92 14.58 2.28
N ASN A 363 23.60 13.32 1.96
CA ASN A 363 24.48 12.40 1.24
C ASN A 363 24.16 12.33 -0.26
N ASP A 364 23.29 13.20 -0.77
CA ASP A 364 22.73 13.16 -2.12
C ASP A 364 21.89 11.89 -2.43
N GLU A 365 21.29 11.27 -1.39
CA GLU A 365 20.41 10.10 -1.53
C GLU A 365 18.95 10.50 -1.34
N PRO A 366 17.98 9.85 -2.03
CA PRO A 366 16.57 10.09 -1.77
C PRO A 366 16.15 9.47 -0.43
N GLU A 367 15.38 10.22 0.34
CA GLU A 367 14.75 9.73 1.57
C GLU A 367 13.26 10.07 1.62
N LEU A 368 12.45 9.15 2.18
CA LEU A 368 11.03 9.32 2.39
C LEU A 368 10.80 10.21 3.61
N ILE A 369 9.98 11.27 3.44
CA ILE A 369 9.64 12.21 4.51
C ILE A 369 8.14 12.28 4.81
N SER A 370 7.31 11.79 3.89
CA SER A 370 5.85 11.77 3.98
C SER A 370 5.29 10.82 2.92
N VAL A 371 3.98 10.58 2.99
CA VAL A 371 3.19 9.88 1.96
C VAL A 371 1.99 10.73 1.57
N ASN A 372 1.46 10.56 0.36
CA ASN A 372 0.22 11.22 -0.05
C ASN A 372 -0.93 10.71 0.84
N SER A 373 -1.65 11.62 1.49
CA SER A 373 -2.76 11.31 2.38
C SER A 373 -4.07 11.91 1.88
N ILE A 374 -4.16 13.22 1.82
CA ILE A 374 -5.38 13.94 1.48
C ILE A 374 -5.13 15.02 0.42
N GLY A 375 -6.21 15.46 -0.23
CA GLY A 375 -6.22 16.60 -1.14
C GLY A 375 -7.64 17.16 -1.29
N PRO A 376 -7.80 18.34 -1.94
CA PRO A 376 -9.12 18.89 -2.23
C PRO A 376 -9.76 18.17 -3.41
N LEU A 377 -11.10 18.26 -3.51
CA LEU A 377 -11.83 17.67 -4.65
C LEU A 377 -11.37 18.21 -6.01
N GLU A 378 -10.88 19.46 -6.05
CA GLU A 378 -10.35 20.11 -7.25
C GLU A 378 -8.97 19.62 -7.67
N SER A 379 -8.32 18.76 -6.85
CA SER A 379 -7.00 18.20 -7.11
C SER A 379 -5.94 19.25 -7.47
N THR A 380 -5.83 20.31 -6.64
CA THR A 380 -4.85 21.39 -6.82
C THR A 380 -3.61 21.22 -5.97
N TRP A 381 -3.70 20.46 -4.87
CA TRP A 381 -2.62 20.16 -3.95
C TRP A 381 -2.80 18.78 -3.30
N LEU A 382 -1.73 18.27 -2.72
CA LEU A 382 -1.73 17.09 -1.85
C LEU A 382 -1.12 17.45 -0.51
N ALA A 383 -1.58 16.77 0.55
CA ALA A 383 -0.97 16.84 1.86
C ALA A 383 -0.64 15.45 2.39
N GLY A 384 0.33 15.39 3.32
CA GLY A 384 0.75 14.17 3.97
C GLY A 384 1.29 14.41 5.37
N PRO A 385 1.28 13.38 6.25
CA PRO A 385 1.74 13.49 7.62
C PRO A 385 3.24 13.79 7.69
N ARG A 386 3.67 14.54 8.69
CA ARG A 386 5.07 14.53 9.10
C ARG A 386 5.34 13.23 9.84
N LEU A 387 6.26 12.44 9.30
CA LEU A 387 6.61 11.18 9.94
C LEU A 387 7.39 11.42 11.22
N ASP A 388 6.91 10.86 12.32
CA ASP A 388 7.37 11.10 13.67
C ASP A 388 7.71 9.79 14.43
N GLU A 389 7.80 9.87 15.75
CA GLU A 389 8.05 8.72 16.64
C GLU A 389 6.95 7.67 16.58
N GLU A 390 5.68 8.05 16.34
CA GLU A 390 4.59 7.10 16.19
C GLU A 390 4.73 6.34 14.85
N ALA A 391 5.00 7.05 13.76
CA ALA A 391 5.30 6.46 12.47
C ALA A 391 6.56 5.55 12.52
N ARG A 392 7.61 5.96 13.27
CA ARG A 392 8.78 5.12 13.54
C ARG A 392 8.38 3.84 14.27
N GLY A 393 7.50 3.97 15.28
CA GLY A 393 6.98 2.84 16.04
C GLY A 393 6.28 1.81 15.15
N VAL A 394 5.57 2.25 14.10
CA VAL A 394 4.94 1.33 13.11
C VAL A 394 5.99 0.54 12.36
N LEU A 395 7.05 1.19 11.84
CA LEU A 395 8.14 0.50 11.16
C LEU A 395 8.85 -0.50 12.08
N ASP A 396 9.24 -0.05 13.28
CA ASP A 396 9.99 -0.88 14.24
C ASP A 396 9.17 -2.10 14.67
N TYR A 397 7.85 -1.92 14.84
CA TYR A 397 6.95 -2.99 15.21
C TYR A 397 6.85 -4.05 14.11
N VAL A 398 6.53 -3.66 12.86
CA VAL A 398 6.45 -4.61 11.73
C VAL A 398 7.78 -5.31 11.52
N SER A 399 8.90 -4.56 11.49
CA SER A 399 10.25 -5.12 11.33
C SER A 399 10.61 -6.14 12.42
N ALA A 400 10.17 -5.93 13.67
CA ALA A 400 10.42 -6.85 14.77
C ALA A 400 9.59 -8.14 14.66
N GLU A 401 8.30 -8.02 14.31
CA GLU A 401 7.39 -9.16 14.16
C GLU A 401 7.88 -10.12 13.06
N VAL A 402 8.25 -9.58 11.88
CA VAL A 402 8.68 -10.43 10.74
C VAL A 402 10.10 -10.95 10.87
N SER A 403 10.95 -10.38 11.76
CA SER A 403 12.32 -10.86 12.02
C SER A 403 12.38 -11.89 13.13
N GLY A 404 11.30 -12.09 13.92
CA GLY A 404 11.22 -12.97 15.07
C GLY A 404 10.59 -14.33 14.78
N GLY A 405 10.13 -14.59 13.56
CA GLY A 405 9.45 -15.81 13.12
C GLY A 405 10.38 -16.91 12.62
#